data_faf6850c83ca0eb52bb9595ab3bc1952
#
_entry.id   faf6850c83ca0eb52bb9595ab3bc1952
#
_cell.length_a   1.000
_cell.length_b   1.000
_cell.length_c   1.000
_cell.angle_alpha   90.00
_cell.angle_beta   90.00
_cell.angle_gamma   90.00
#
_symmetry.space_group_name_H-M   'P 1'
#
loop_
_entity.id
_entity.type
_entity.pdbx_description
1 polymer ?
#
loop_
_entity_poly.entity_id
_entity_poly.type
_entity_poly.pdbx_seq_one_letter_code
_entity_poly.pdbx_strand_id
1 'polypeptide(L)'
;MVITTERSRPEQHLVDALRASFDASVMNFGAYNILCTMDLEETPDAAEPVADPAAYPGERPGPLLLVGYRREPVEIVLCPVDLEEALERVAALQRGETPAAATPLIPKLVNLTNLAGMATQDNIVELALSTGRRVKLDLHGQVRFEQFPDIVLHQRKDVEHFYEFIDYFMDTVEDMDAA
;
A
#
# COMPACT_ATOMS: atom_id res chain seq x y z
N MET A 1 29.83 -3.27 -1.55
CA MET A 1 29.48 -1.84 -1.48
C MET A 1 27.96 -1.74 -1.58
N VAL A 2 27.30 -1.55 -0.46
CA VAL A 2 25.84 -1.37 -0.44
C VAL A 2 25.59 0.10 -0.75
N ILE A 3 25.16 0.39 -1.98
CA ILE A 3 24.68 1.72 -2.30
C ILE A 3 23.27 1.80 -1.70
N THR A 4 23.21 2.27 -0.47
CA THR A 4 21.94 2.72 0.09
C THR A 4 21.59 4.00 -0.64
N THR A 5 20.64 3.91 -1.58
CA THR A 5 20.11 5.10 -2.23
C THR A 5 19.39 5.88 -1.12
N GLU A 6 20.01 6.92 -0.60
CA GLU A 6 19.32 7.83 0.31
C GLU A 6 18.14 8.45 -0.43
N ARG A 7 16.98 8.38 0.18
CA ARG A 7 15.78 9.04 -0.35
C ARG A 7 16.04 10.54 -0.40
N SER A 8 15.54 11.18 -1.45
CA SER A 8 15.55 12.65 -1.50
C SER A 8 14.72 13.21 -0.34
N ARG A 9 15.00 14.44 0.07
CA ARG A 9 14.26 15.09 1.15
C ARG A 9 12.76 15.19 0.89
N PRO A 10 12.29 15.56 -0.34
CA PRO A 10 10.87 15.53 -0.67
C PRO A 10 10.26 14.12 -0.58
N GLU A 11 10.97 13.10 -1.02
CA GLU A 11 10.50 11.71 -0.92
C GLU A 11 10.38 11.28 0.56
N GLN A 12 11.34 11.65 1.39
CA GLN A 12 11.28 11.36 2.82
C GLN A 12 10.07 12.04 3.48
N HIS A 13 9.78 13.29 3.13
CA HIS A 13 8.57 13.97 3.61
C HIS A 13 7.29 13.26 3.18
N LEU A 14 7.25 12.71 1.96
CA LEU A 14 6.12 11.90 1.51
C LEU A 14 6.00 10.61 2.31
N VAL A 15 7.09 9.90 2.53
CA VAL A 15 7.10 8.68 3.37
C VAL A 15 6.59 8.98 4.77
N ASP A 16 7.05 10.06 5.38
CA ASP A 16 6.63 10.48 6.72
C ASP A 16 5.13 10.85 6.76
N ALA A 17 4.63 11.52 5.71
CA ALA A 17 3.22 11.86 5.59
C ALA A 17 2.33 10.62 5.41
N LEU A 18 2.73 9.68 4.56
CA LEU A 18 2.01 8.41 4.36
C LEU A 18 2.04 7.55 5.63
N ARG A 19 3.18 7.51 6.32
CA ARG A 19 3.30 6.81 7.60
C ARG A 19 2.37 7.41 8.66
N ALA A 20 2.29 8.73 8.73
CA ALA A 20 1.38 9.41 9.65
C ALA A 20 -0.09 9.09 9.36
N SER A 21 -0.47 8.99 8.08
CA SER A 21 -1.83 8.59 7.68
C SER A 21 -2.14 7.15 8.09
N PHE A 22 -1.18 6.24 7.93
CA PHE A 22 -1.31 4.85 8.36
C PHE A 22 -1.45 4.74 9.88
N ASP A 23 -0.56 5.38 10.62
CA ASP A 23 -0.54 5.33 12.10
C ASP A 23 -1.78 5.97 12.73
N ALA A 24 -2.40 6.96 12.05
CA ALA A 24 -3.67 7.55 12.49
C ALA A 24 -4.86 6.59 12.33
N SER A 25 -4.80 5.68 11.35
CA SER A 25 -5.89 4.78 10.98
C SER A 25 -5.74 3.38 11.59
N VAL A 26 -4.52 2.94 11.85
CA VAL A 26 -4.19 1.59 12.32
C VAL A 26 -3.55 1.66 13.68
N MET A 27 -4.15 1.00 14.65
CA MET A 27 -3.52 0.85 15.97
C MET A 27 -2.25 -0.01 15.84
N ASN A 28 -1.12 0.60 16.08
CA ASN A 28 0.18 -0.03 15.87
C ASN A 28 0.66 -0.74 17.14
N PHE A 29 0.10 -1.92 17.43
CA PHE A 29 0.61 -2.81 18.47
C PHE A 29 1.79 -3.68 18.00
N GLY A 30 2.52 -3.24 17.02
CA GLY A 30 3.67 -3.94 16.46
C GLY A 30 4.18 -3.24 15.20
N ALA A 31 5.34 -3.68 14.71
CA ALA A 31 5.91 -3.14 13.49
C ALA A 31 5.21 -3.71 12.26
N TYR A 32 4.52 -2.86 11.51
CA TYR A 32 4.07 -3.17 10.16
C TYR A 32 5.12 -2.73 9.15
N ASN A 33 5.36 -3.59 8.18
CA ASN A 33 5.97 -3.15 6.93
C ASN A 33 4.86 -2.53 6.07
N ILE A 34 5.16 -1.45 5.37
CA ILE A 34 4.17 -0.68 4.63
C ILE A 34 4.65 -0.46 3.20
N LEU A 35 3.76 -0.63 2.25
CA LEU A 35 3.96 -0.22 0.87
C LEU A 35 2.73 0.52 0.33
N CYS A 36 2.92 1.26 -0.74
CA CYS A 36 1.88 2.05 -1.38
C CYS A 36 1.44 1.41 -2.69
N THR A 37 0.15 1.28 -2.90
CA THR A 37 -0.44 0.71 -4.10
C THR A 37 -1.84 1.26 -4.37
N MET A 38 -2.57 0.63 -5.25
CA MET A 38 -3.99 0.88 -5.48
C MET A 38 -4.75 -0.44 -5.63
N ASP A 39 -6.03 -0.44 -5.33
CA ASP A 39 -6.93 -1.55 -5.57
C ASP A 39 -7.59 -1.38 -6.94
N LEU A 40 -7.30 -2.28 -7.87
CA LEU A 40 -7.85 -2.24 -9.23
C LEU A 40 -9.33 -2.65 -9.30
N GLU A 41 -9.85 -3.35 -8.29
CA GLU A 41 -11.26 -3.73 -8.22
C GLU A 41 -12.17 -2.59 -7.76
N GLU A 42 -11.62 -1.62 -7.02
CA GLU A 42 -12.35 -0.43 -6.58
C GLU A 42 -12.36 0.69 -7.61
N THR A 43 -11.76 0.47 -8.78
CA THR A 43 -11.81 1.45 -9.88
C THR A 43 -13.26 1.53 -10.37
N PRO A 44 -13.90 2.69 -10.30
CA PRO A 44 -15.28 2.81 -10.78
C PRO A 44 -15.34 2.59 -12.29
N ASP A 45 -16.17 1.68 -12.67
CA ASP A 45 -16.67 1.42 -14.02
C ASP A 45 -15.60 1.22 -15.12
N ALA A 46 -15.34 -0.05 -15.42
CA ALA A 46 -14.48 -0.50 -16.52
C ALA A 46 -15.01 -0.15 -17.94
N ALA A 47 -15.83 0.88 -18.08
CA ALA A 47 -16.36 1.34 -19.35
C ALA A 47 -15.47 2.36 -20.07
N GLU A 48 -14.48 2.92 -19.37
CA GLU A 48 -13.46 3.76 -20.01
C GLU A 48 -12.25 2.91 -20.41
N PRO A 49 -11.69 3.12 -21.60
CA PRO A 49 -10.51 2.41 -22.03
C PRO A 49 -9.39 2.63 -21.02
N VAL A 50 -8.87 1.52 -20.53
CA VAL A 50 -7.77 1.47 -19.56
C VAL A 50 -6.71 2.48 -19.94
N ALA A 51 -6.50 3.47 -19.09
CA ALA A 51 -5.32 4.29 -19.13
C ALA A 51 -4.10 3.38 -19.27
N ASP A 52 -3.11 3.85 -20.03
CA ASP A 52 -1.87 3.17 -20.33
C ASP A 52 -1.50 2.10 -19.28
N PRO A 53 -1.43 0.80 -19.66
CA PRO A 53 -1.06 -0.26 -18.74
C PRO A 53 0.33 -0.08 -18.12
N ALA A 54 1.16 0.80 -18.66
CA ALA A 54 2.45 1.19 -18.12
C ALA A 54 2.36 2.32 -17.07
N ALA A 55 1.17 2.92 -16.84
CA ALA A 55 1.03 3.97 -15.84
C ALA A 55 1.27 3.43 -14.41
N TYR A 56 1.99 4.21 -13.62
CA TYR A 56 2.27 3.88 -12.22
C TYR A 56 1.03 4.10 -11.33
N PRO A 57 0.97 3.42 -10.16
CA PRO A 57 0.02 3.81 -9.12
C PRO A 57 0.13 5.31 -8.84
N GLY A 58 -0.98 6.00 -8.60
CA GLY A 58 -1.02 7.45 -8.42
C GLY A 58 -1.14 8.25 -9.74
N GLU A 59 -0.75 7.68 -10.88
CA GLU A 59 -1.03 8.24 -12.21
C GLU A 59 -2.35 7.71 -12.80
N ARG A 60 -2.86 6.62 -12.24
CA ARG A 60 -4.13 6.03 -12.62
C ARG A 60 -5.28 6.59 -11.79
N PRO A 61 -6.47 6.71 -12.36
CA PRO A 61 -7.64 6.99 -11.55
C PRO A 61 -7.93 5.81 -10.61
N GLY A 62 -8.16 6.11 -9.35
CA GLY A 62 -8.48 5.10 -8.34
C GLY A 62 -7.95 5.46 -6.96
N PRO A 63 -8.49 4.86 -5.91
CA PRO A 63 -8.06 5.14 -4.56
C PRO A 63 -6.66 4.57 -4.31
N LEU A 64 -5.82 5.39 -3.70
CA LEU A 64 -4.52 4.98 -3.20
C LEU A 64 -4.69 4.19 -1.91
N LEU A 65 -3.92 3.12 -1.76
CA LEU A 65 -3.90 2.28 -0.56
C LEU A 65 -2.49 2.23 0.03
N LEU A 66 -2.42 2.25 1.35
CA LEU A 66 -1.27 1.75 2.09
C LEU A 66 -1.55 0.31 2.51
N VAL A 67 -0.65 -0.58 2.14
CA VAL A 67 -0.71 -1.98 2.53
C VAL A 67 0.28 -2.20 3.66
N GLY A 68 -0.25 -2.40 4.86
CA GLY A 68 0.53 -2.83 6.01
C GLY A 68 0.50 -4.35 6.12
N TYR A 69 1.62 -4.97 6.46
CA TYR A 69 1.68 -6.41 6.65
C TYR A 69 2.67 -6.79 7.75
N ARG A 70 2.35 -7.89 8.43
CA ARG A 70 3.21 -8.47 9.47
C ARG A 70 3.00 -9.98 9.58
N ARG A 71 3.98 -10.68 10.15
CA ARG A 71 3.95 -12.14 10.30
C ARG A 71 3.35 -12.61 11.62
N GLU A 72 3.36 -11.78 12.66
CA GLU A 72 2.90 -12.16 14.00
C GLU A 72 2.01 -11.07 14.62
N PRO A 73 0.69 -11.27 14.62
CA PRO A 73 -0.06 -12.28 13.88
C PRO A 73 0.07 -12.06 12.37
N VAL A 74 -0.12 -13.12 11.57
CA VAL A 74 -0.05 -13.01 10.11
C VAL A 74 -1.30 -12.28 9.61
N GLU A 75 -1.09 -11.09 9.06
CA GLU A 75 -2.19 -10.25 8.59
C GLU A 75 -1.73 -9.19 7.59
N ILE A 76 -2.67 -8.75 6.78
CA ILE A 76 -2.56 -7.59 5.88
C ILE A 76 -3.60 -6.56 6.32
N VAL A 77 -3.20 -5.31 6.36
CA VAL A 77 -4.09 -4.16 6.59
C VAL A 77 -4.12 -3.30 5.34
N LEU A 78 -5.31 -3.13 4.78
CA LEU A 78 -5.54 -2.25 3.63
C LEU A 78 -6.06 -0.91 4.15
N CYS A 79 -5.21 0.10 4.13
CA CYS A 79 -5.51 1.42 4.67
C CYS A 79 -5.70 2.42 3.53
N PRO A 80 -6.91 2.97 3.33
CA PRO A 80 -7.13 4.04 2.35
C PRO A 80 -6.29 5.27 2.67
N VAL A 81 -5.88 6.00 1.65
CA VAL A 81 -5.12 7.25 1.79
C VAL A 81 -5.92 8.40 1.21
N ASP A 82 -6.10 9.45 1.99
CA ASP A 82 -6.44 10.75 1.46
C ASP A 82 -5.17 11.41 0.91
N LEU A 83 -5.00 11.31 -0.41
CA LEU A 83 -3.79 11.81 -1.08
C LEU A 83 -3.67 13.33 -0.96
N GLU A 84 -4.77 14.06 -1.03
CA GLU A 84 -4.76 15.52 -0.90
C GLU A 84 -4.23 15.93 0.48
N GLU A 85 -4.75 15.33 1.54
CA GLU A 85 -4.25 15.57 2.91
C GLU A 85 -2.77 15.19 3.05
N ALA A 86 -2.34 14.05 2.50
CA ALA A 86 -0.95 13.62 2.55
C ALA A 86 -0.02 14.62 1.85
N LEU A 87 -0.42 15.13 0.69
CA LEU A 87 0.35 16.12 -0.06
C LEU A 87 0.39 17.50 0.62
N GLU A 88 -0.69 17.92 1.28
CA GLU A 88 -0.69 19.12 2.13
C GLU A 88 0.29 18.99 3.30
N ARG A 89 0.39 17.81 3.90
CA ARG A 89 1.38 17.53 4.95
C ARG A 89 2.81 17.61 4.41
N VAL A 90 3.07 17.09 3.23
CA VAL A 90 4.38 17.22 2.55
C VAL A 90 4.72 18.70 2.35
N ALA A 91 3.77 19.48 1.84
CA ALA A 91 3.98 20.92 1.62
C ALA A 91 4.27 21.67 2.93
N ALA A 92 3.58 21.35 4.03
CA ALA A 92 3.83 21.92 5.34
C ALA A 92 5.24 21.57 5.85
N LEU A 93 5.65 20.31 5.72
CA LEU A 93 6.98 19.86 6.11
C LEU A 93 8.09 20.55 5.30
N GLN A 94 7.86 20.76 4.00
CA GLN A 94 8.80 21.49 3.14
C GLN A 94 8.96 22.95 3.54
N ARG A 95 7.93 23.56 4.11
CA ARG A 95 7.99 24.92 4.67
C ARG A 95 8.57 24.99 6.09
N GLY A 96 8.92 23.85 6.68
CA GLY A 96 9.38 23.76 8.07
C GLY A 96 8.27 23.96 9.10
N GLU A 97 7.01 23.82 8.69
CA GLU A 97 5.84 23.91 9.56
C GLU A 97 5.49 22.55 10.17
N THR A 98 4.86 22.58 11.36
CA THR A 98 4.29 21.36 11.94
C THR A 98 2.95 21.08 11.29
N PRO A 99 2.78 19.94 10.57
CA PRO A 99 1.51 19.62 9.94
C PRO A 99 0.43 19.31 10.97
N ALA A 100 -0.83 19.52 10.61
CA ALA A 100 -1.98 19.07 11.39
C ALA A 100 -1.97 17.54 11.56
N ALA A 101 -2.67 17.03 12.58
CA ALA A 101 -2.84 15.59 12.77
C ALA A 101 -3.54 14.96 11.54
N ALA A 102 -3.08 13.78 11.14
CA ALA A 102 -3.70 13.05 10.04
C ALA A 102 -5.10 12.55 10.42
N THR A 103 -6.04 12.64 9.49
CA THR A 103 -7.40 12.15 9.67
C THR A 103 -7.44 10.62 9.59
N PRO A 104 -7.93 9.91 10.61
CA PRO A 104 -8.06 8.46 10.54
C PRO A 104 -9.13 8.04 9.53
N LEU A 105 -8.81 7.04 8.72
CA LEU A 105 -9.73 6.38 7.80
C LEU A 105 -9.96 4.93 8.25
N ILE A 106 -11.00 4.29 7.74
CA ILE A 106 -11.35 2.92 8.15
C ILE A 106 -10.49 1.91 7.38
N PRO A 107 -9.57 1.20 8.05
CA PRO A 107 -8.78 0.16 7.41
C PRO A 107 -9.57 -1.14 7.25
N LYS A 108 -9.16 -1.98 6.31
CA LYS A 108 -9.67 -3.34 6.11
C LYS A 108 -8.59 -4.33 6.52
N LEU A 109 -8.96 -5.27 7.38
CA LEU A 109 -8.07 -6.32 7.85
C LEU A 109 -8.26 -7.58 7.02
N VAL A 110 -7.16 -8.17 6.56
CA VAL A 110 -7.11 -9.48 5.90
C VAL A 110 -6.21 -10.41 6.72
N ASN A 111 -6.76 -11.51 7.20
CA ASN A 111 -6.05 -12.48 8.01
C ASN A 111 -6.53 -13.91 7.71
N LEU A 112 -6.05 -14.88 8.47
CA LEU A 112 -6.39 -16.29 8.31
C LEU A 112 -7.89 -16.59 8.47
N THR A 113 -8.66 -15.73 9.13
CA THR A 113 -10.09 -15.97 9.39
C THR A 113 -10.98 -15.51 8.25
N ASN A 114 -10.54 -14.58 7.42
CA ASN A 114 -11.36 -14.00 6.35
C ASN A 114 -10.75 -14.12 4.95
N LEU A 115 -9.57 -14.68 4.82
CA LEU A 115 -8.95 -14.96 3.52
C LEU A 115 -9.50 -16.28 2.98
N ALA A 116 -10.12 -16.24 1.80
CA ALA A 116 -10.62 -17.41 1.09
C ALA A 116 -9.65 -17.92 0.02
N GLY A 117 -8.83 -17.05 -0.53
CA GLY A 117 -7.83 -17.42 -1.54
C GLY A 117 -6.91 -16.26 -1.89
N MET A 118 -5.79 -16.59 -2.51
CA MET A 118 -4.77 -15.65 -2.92
C MET A 118 -4.13 -16.13 -4.22
N ALA A 119 -3.85 -15.20 -5.12
CA ALA A 119 -3.15 -15.47 -6.36
C ALA A 119 -2.20 -14.34 -6.71
N THR A 120 -1.10 -14.67 -7.36
CA THR A 120 -0.13 -13.70 -7.86
C THR A 120 0.04 -13.89 -9.36
N GLN A 121 -0.01 -12.81 -10.10
CA GLN A 121 0.25 -12.80 -11.54
C GLN A 121 0.94 -11.50 -11.91
N ASP A 122 2.14 -11.60 -12.48
CA ASP A 122 2.98 -10.46 -12.80
C ASP A 122 3.19 -9.56 -11.57
N ASN A 123 2.76 -8.30 -11.62
CA ASN A 123 2.83 -7.36 -10.51
C ASN A 123 1.50 -7.21 -9.73
N ILE A 124 0.55 -8.13 -9.94
CA ILE A 124 -0.74 -8.11 -9.27
C ILE A 124 -0.81 -9.22 -8.22
N VAL A 125 -1.24 -8.84 -7.03
CA VAL A 125 -1.64 -9.76 -5.96
C VAL A 125 -3.14 -9.67 -5.77
N GLU A 126 -3.84 -10.77 -6.02
CA GLU A 126 -5.28 -10.86 -5.80
C GLU A 126 -5.58 -11.57 -4.48
N LEU A 127 -6.42 -10.94 -3.67
CA LEU A 127 -6.92 -11.47 -2.41
C LEU A 127 -8.43 -11.72 -2.56
N ALA A 128 -8.87 -12.94 -2.37
CA ALA A 128 -10.29 -13.28 -2.30
C ALA A 128 -10.69 -13.42 -0.84
N LEU A 129 -11.69 -12.66 -0.41
CA LEU A 129 -12.19 -12.69 0.96
C LEU A 129 -13.39 -13.63 1.09
N SER A 130 -13.60 -14.19 2.28
CA SER A 130 -14.72 -15.06 2.58
C SER A 130 -16.09 -14.39 2.39
N THR A 131 -16.13 -13.08 2.36
CA THR A 131 -17.33 -12.29 2.02
C THR A 131 -17.69 -12.30 0.53
N GLY A 132 -16.81 -12.87 -0.33
CA GLY A 132 -16.92 -12.82 -1.78
C GLY A 132 -16.25 -11.59 -2.42
N ARG A 133 -15.78 -10.65 -1.63
CA ARG A 133 -15.04 -9.50 -2.13
C ARG A 133 -13.66 -9.92 -2.61
N ARG A 134 -13.22 -9.29 -3.69
CA ARG A 134 -11.85 -9.41 -4.22
C ARG A 134 -11.12 -8.09 -4.10
N VAL A 135 -9.83 -8.18 -3.88
CA VAL A 135 -8.91 -7.04 -3.86
C VAL A 135 -7.77 -7.35 -4.81
N LYS A 136 -7.46 -6.46 -5.72
CA LYS A 136 -6.34 -6.60 -6.66
C LYS A 136 -5.33 -5.49 -6.43
N LEU A 137 -4.23 -5.85 -5.82
CA LEU A 137 -3.14 -4.93 -5.51
C LEU A 137 -2.15 -4.88 -6.69
N ASP A 138 -1.98 -3.70 -7.26
CA ASP A 138 -1.04 -3.44 -8.37
C ASP A 138 0.28 -2.95 -7.79
N LEU A 139 1.28 -3.84 -7.74
CA LEU A 139 2.54 -3.62 -7.04
C LEU A 139 3.63 -3.10 -7.98
N HIS A 140 4.13 -1.92 -7.71
CA HIS A 140 5.23 -1.30 -8.44
C HIS A 140 6.35 -0.84 -7.52
N GLY A 141 7.58 -1.02 -7.96
CA GLY A 141 8.77 -0.54 -7.25
C GLY A 141 8.90 0.98 -7.20
N GLN A 142 8.12 1.68 -8.02
CA GLN A 142 8.02 3.15 -8.02
C GLN A 142 6.56 3.56 -8.04
N VAL A 143 6.22 4.61 -7.28
CA VAL A 143 4.93 5.27 -7.31
C VAL A 143 5.14 6.73 -7.67
N ARG A 144 4.37 7.22 -8.63
CA ARG A 144 4.41 8.60 -9.11
C ARG A 144 3.06 9.26 -8.88
N PHE A 145 3.09 10.57 -8.67
CA PHE A 145 1.91 11.37 -8.37
C PHE A 145 1.77 12.48 -9.40
N GLU A 146 0.62 12.55 -10.04
CA GLU A 146 0.32 13.59 -11.03
C GLU A 146 0.43 15.00 -10.43
N GLN A 147 -0.03 15.16 -9.18
CA GLN A 147 0.00 16.43 -8.45
C GLN A 147 1.41 16.86 -8.02
N PHE A 148 2.35 15.92 -7.93
CA PHE A 148 3.74 16.13 -7.53
C PHE A 148 4.70 15.36 -8.43
N PRO A 149 4.87 15.79 -9.70
CA PRO A 149 5.66 15.05 -10.67
C PRO A 149 7.15 14.93 -10.30
N ASP A 150 7.65 15.81 -9.44
CA ASP A 150 9.04 15.80 -8.99
C ASP A 150 9.31 14.79 -7.86
N ILE A 151 8.27 14.20 -7.27
CA ILE A 151 8.40 13.20 -6.21
C ILE A 151 8.11 11.82 -6.77
N VAL A 152 9.10 10.94 -6.66
CA VAL A 152 8.96 9.51 -6.97
C VAL A 152 9.18 8.72 -5.69
N LEU A 153 8.20 7.92 -5.29
CA LEU A 153 8.32 7.02 -4.15
C LEU A 153 9.00 5.73 -4.62
N HIS A 154 10.19 5.45 -4.07
CA HIS A 154 10.93 4.23 -4.34
C HIS A 154 10.64 3.19 -3.26
N GLN A 155 10.01 2.08 -3.65
CA GLN A 155 9.59 1.01 -2.74
C GLN A 155 9.91 -0.39 -3.26
N ARG A 156 10.92 -0.53 -4.12
CA ARG A 156 11.26 -1.82 -4.72
C ARG A 156 11.55 -2.90 -3.68
N LYS A 157 12.31 -2.58 -2.64
CA LYS A 157 12.61 -3.52 -1.55
C LYS A 157 11.36 -3.88 -0.75
N ASP A 158 10.47 -2.93 -0.53
CA ASP A 158 9.21 -3.18 0.19
C ASP A 158 8.32 -4.13 -0.61
N VAL A 159 8.28 -3.97 -1.94
CA VAL A 159 7.56 -4.89 -2.84
C VAL A 159 8.19 -6.29 -2.81
N GLU A 160 9.50 -6.41 -2.88
CA GLU A 160 10.22 -7.69 -2.78
C GLU A 160 9.90 -8.40 -1.44
N HIS A 161 9.97 -7.67 -0.32
CA HIS A 161 9.62 -8.20 1.01
C HIS A 161 8.14 -8.57 1.10
N PHE A 162 7.26 -7.84 0.42
CA PHE A 162 5.84 -8.19 0.39
C PHE A 162 5.59 -9.51 -0.33
N TYR A 163 6.26 -9.78 -1.44
CA TYR A 163 6.18 -11.09 -2.11
C TYR A 163 6.70 -12.23 -1.21
N GLU A 164 7.79 -12.04 -0.50
CA GLU A 164 8.26 -13.01 0.49
C GLU A 164 7.23 -13.23 1.62
N PHE A 165 6.57 -12.17 2.04
CA PHE A 165 5.50 -12.27 3.01
C PHE A 165 4.28 -13.02 2.45
N ILE A 166 3.90 -12.79 1.20
CA ILE A 166 2.80 -13.51 0.54
C ILE A 166 3.08 -15.00 0.49
N ASP A 167 4.29 -15.41 0.13
CA ASP A 167 4.69 -16.82 0.15
C ASP A 167 4.56 -17.41 1.57
N TYR A 168 5.05 -16.70 2.56
CA TYR A 168 4.90 -17.10 3.96
C TYR A 168 3.43 -17.21 4.40
N PHE A 169 2.59 -16.27 3.96
CA PHE A 169 1.17 -16.28 4.28
C PHE A 169 0.44 -17.48 3.64
N MET A 170 0.75 -17.79 2.38
CA MET A 170 0.20 -18.96 1.68
C MET A 170 0.62 -20.26 2.36
N ASP A 171 1.89 -20.44 2.71
CA ASP A 171 2.38 -21.61 3.44
C ASP A 171 1.64 -21.77 4.78
N THR A 172 1.39 -20.67 5.48
CA THR A 172 0.65 -20.70 6.75
C THR A 172 -0.79 -21.15 6.56
N VAL A 173 -1.45 -20.73 5.48
CA VAL A 173 -2.83 -21.17 5.15
C VAL A 173 -2.85 -22.66 4.82
N GLU A 174 -1.91 -23.14 4.00
CA GLU A 174 -1.81 -24.56 3.63
C GLU A 174 -1.56 -25.45 4.86
N ASP A 175 -0.70 -25.02 5.76
CA ASP A 175 -0.43 -25.74 7.02
C ASP A 175 -1.65 -25.85 7.93
N MET A 176 -2.51 -24.84 7.93
CA MET A 176 -3.77 -24.87 8.68
C MET A 176 -4.80 -25.82 8.05
N ASP A 177 -4.86 -25.87 6.73
CA ASP A 177 -5.80 -26.77 6.02
C ASP A 177 -5.36 -28.23 6.09
N ALA A 178 -4.06 -28.49 6.29
CA ALA A 178 -3.49 -29.84 6.45
C ALA A 178 -3.65 -30.41 7.88
N ALA A 179 -3.96 -29.58 8.85
CA ALA A 179 -4.21 -29.97 10.24
C ALA A 179 -5.69 -30.36 10.42
#